data_7433327d605c2b520c0fdff865093431
#
_entry.id   7433327d605c2b520c0fdff865093431
#
_cell.length_a   1.000
_cell.length_b   1.000
_cell.length_c   1.000
_cell.angle_alpha   90.00
_cell.angle_beta   90.00
_cell.angle_gamma   90.00
#
_symmetry.space_group_name_H-M   'P 1'
#
loop_
_entity.id
_entity.type
_entity.pdbx_description
1 polymer ?
#
loop_
_entity_poly.entity_id
_entity_poly.type
_entity_poly.pdbx_seq_one_letter_code
_entity_poly.pdbx_strand_id
1 'polypeptide(L)'
;QGERELLDSLSVVPAGMLINAIFLSVWIYLPQVTASMSSKRSLAITTFTALLTWALFGMATILCIGELSDSGAGPRTIGMIGITLTATFGMMLGWNPGESPKGSREVSKPVLLARGLMAATAIGASVWVAGLGYPLLAGLASVFPAIFLTSMVSLWISQGPSVPRGAAAPMLLGGGSVGVYALVAMYSLNSYGMAVGSLIAWLVSVLGWSAPSYMFLRWRARESLSTRAVGE
;
A
#
# COMPACT_ATOMS: atom_id res chain seq x y z
N GLN A 1 14.06 1.64 25.96
CA GLN A 1 13.39 0.51 25.30
C GLN A 1 12.36 1.02 24.27
N GLY A 2 11.42 1.89 24.63
CA GLY A 2 10.34 2.34 23.75
C GLY A 2 10.77 3.04 22.47
N GLU A 3 11.89 3.75 22.47
CA GLU A 3 12.41 4.40 21.25
C GLU A 3 12.87 3.37 20.20
N ARG A 4 13.58 2.34 20.61
CA ARG A 4 14.03 1.27 19.70
C ARG A 4 12.82 0.50 19.13
N GLU A 5 11.87 0.14 19.98
CA GLU A 5 10.63 -0.55 19.58
C GLU A 5 9.82 0.29 18.57
N LEU A 6 9.77 1.61 18.75
CA LEU A 6 9.15 2.53 17.79
C LEU A 6 9.89 2.53 16.44
N LEU A 7 11.21 2.62 16.45
CA LEU A 7 12.01 2.60 15.23
C LEU A 7 11.88 1.27 14.49
N ASP A 8 11.89 0.15 15.21
CA ASP A 8 11.69 -1.19 14.63
C ASP A 8 10.31 -1.32 13.99
N SER A 9 9.26 -0.86 14.69
CA SER A 9 7.89 -0.85 14.14
C SER A 9 7.78 0.03 12.89
N LEU A 10 8.36 1.22 12.90
CA LEU A 10 8.32 2.13 11.76
C LEU A 10 9.13 1.61 10.56
N SER A 11 10.19 0.83 10.78
CA SER A 11 11.02 0.27 9.70
C SER A 11 10.28 -0.72 8.81
N VAL A 12 9.29 -1.42 9.37
CA VAL A 12 8.47 -2.40 8.65
C VAL A 12 7.45 -1.72 7.73
N VAL A 13 7.04 -0.49 8.04
CA VAL A 13 5.98 0.20 7.27
C VAL A 13 6.35 0.40 5.79
N PRO A 14 7.54 0.88 5.41
CA PRO A 14 7.94 0.98 4.00
C PRO A 14 7.97 -0.38 3.28
N ALA A 15 8.44 -1.43 3.97
CA ALA A 15 8.41 -2.79 3.44
C ALA A 15 6.97 -3.31 3.30
N GLY A 16 6.09 -2.97 4.24
CA GLY A 16 4.66 -3.28 4.17
C GLY A 16 3.98 -2.64 2.96
N MET A 17 4.42 -1.47 2.51
CA MET A 17 3.92 -0.87 1.26
C MET A 17 4.32 -1.68 0.04
N LEU A 18 5.48 -2.33 0.02
CA LEU A 18 5.86 -3.27 -1.03
C LEU A 18 4.96 -4.51 -1.03
N ILE A 19 4.63 -5.05 0.16
CA ILE A 19 3.69 -6.18 0.28
C ILE A 19 2.30 -5.77 -0.23
N ASN A 20 1.86 -4.56 0.05
CA ASN A 20 0.63 -4.01 -0.52
C ASN A 20 0.69 -3.85 -2.04
N ALA A 21 1.88 -3.60 -2.61
CA ALA A 21 2.07 -3.62 -4.05
C ALA A 21 1.85 -5.01 -4.65
N ILE A 22 2.36 -6.04 -3.99
CA ILE A 22 2.15 -7.43 -4.38
C ILE A 22 0.66 -7.80 -4.25
N PHE A 23 0.02 -7.43 -3.15
CA PHE A 23 -1.43 -7.56 -2.95
C PHE A 23 -2.23 -6.93 -4.11
N LEU A 24 -1.91 -5.69 -4.48
CA LEU A 24 -2.59 -4.98 -5.57
C LEU A 24 -2.31 -5.58 -6.94
N SER A 25 -1.14 -6.18 -7.14
CA SER A 25 -0.80 -6.88 -8.39
C SER A 25 -1.71 -8.09 -8.64
N VAL A 26 -2.13 -8.79 -7.59
CA VAL A 26 -3.11 -9.88 -7.71
C VAL A 26 -4.42 -9.35 -8.32
N TRP A 27 -4.86 -8.15 -7.94
CA TRP A 27 -6.06 -7.51 -8.50
C TRP A 27 -5.89 -7.05 -9.96
N ILE A 28 -4.67 -6.86 -10.42
CA ILE A 28 -4.38 -6.52 -11.82
C ILE A 28 -4.41 -7.77 -12.71
N TYR A 29 -3.76 -8.85 -12.28
CA TYR A 29 -3.47 -9.99 -13.14
C TYR A 29 -4.45 -11.15 -12.98
N LEU A 30 -4.85 -11.50 -11.77
CA LEU A 30 -5.67 -12.70 -11.53
C LEU A 30 -7.07 -12.63 -12.15
N PRO A 31 -7.77 -11.48 -12.19
CA PRO A 31 -9.07 -11.38 -12.86
C PRO A 31 -9.03 -11.72 -14.35
N GLN A 32 -7.87 -11.56 -15.01
CA GLN A 32 -7.69 -11.90 -16.42
C GLN A 32 -7.65 -13.42 -16.62
N VAL A 33 -7.00 -14.13 -15.70
CA VAL A 33 -6.90 -15.60 -15.72
C VAL A 33 -8.25 -16.23 -15.36
N THR A 34 -9.01 -15.60 -14.48
CA THR A 34 -10.31 -16.08 -14.00
C THR A 34 -11.50 -15.53 -14.80
N ALA A 35 -11.26 -14.91 -15.96
CA ALA A 35 -12.28 -14.26 -16.79
C ALA A 35 -13.40 -15.22 -17.27
N SER A 36 -13.11 -16.52 -17.41
CA SER A 36 -14.09 -17.56 -17.78
C SER A 36 -15.01 -17.96 -16.63
N MET A 37 -14.72 -17.56 -15.39
CA MET A 37 -15.50 -17.89 -14.22
C MET A 37 -16.62 -16.88 -13.98
N SER A 38 -17.63 -17.26 -13.19
CA SER A 38 -18.65 -16.30 -12.75
C SER A 38 -18.00 -15.17 -11.94
N SER A 39 -18.51 -13.93 -12.10
CA SER A 39 -17.97 -12.73 -11.43
C SER A 39 -17.80 -12.91 -9.91
N LYS A 40 -18.75 -13.58 -9.24
CA LYS A 40 -18.68 -13.84 -7.79
C LYS A 40 -17.53 -14.79 -7.44
N ARG A 41 -17.30 -15.86 -8.21
CA ARG A 41 -16.19 -16.80 -8.01
C ARG A 41 -14.84 -16.12 -8.26
N SER A 42 -14.72 -15.39 -9.36
CA SER A 42 -13.53 -14.63 -9.70
C SER A 42 -13.16 -13.62 -8.59
N LEU A 43 -14.17 -12.87 -8.09
CA LEU A 43 -13.97 -11.95 -6.96
C LEU A 43 -13.49 -12.67 -5.70
N ALA A 44 -14.14 -13.79 -5.32
CA ALA A 44 -13.76 -14.55 -4.13
C ALA A 44 -12.34 -15.11 -4.22
N ILE A 45 -11.98 -15.70 -5.37
CA ILE A 45 -10.64 -16.23 -5.62
C ILE A 45 -9.61 -15.09 -5.57
N THR A 46 -9.89 -13.97 -6.24
CA THR A 46 -8.97 -12.81 -6.26
C THR A 46 -8.76 -12.24 -4.86
N THR A 47 -9.83 -12.09 -4.09
CA THR A 47 -9.77 -11.59 -2.71
C THR A 47 -8.96 -12.52 -1.81
N PHE A 48 -9.27 -13.83 -1.86
CA PHE A 48 -8.58 -14.83 -1.05
C PHE A 48 -7.09 -14.92 -1.41
N THR A 49 -6.78 -15.01 -2.70
CA THR A 49 -5.39 -15.07 -3.18
C THR A 49 -4.61 -13.81 -2.81
N ALA A 50 -5.21 -12.62 -2.93
CA ALA A 50 -4.56 -11.38 -2.54
C ALA A 50 -4.25 -11.34 -1.05
N LEU A 51 -5.18 -11.74 -0.18
CA LEU A 51 -4.97 -11.80 1.27
C LEU A 51 -3.93 -12.85 1.65
N LEU A 52 -3.98 -14.04 1.05
CA LEU A 52 -3.01 -15.11 1.28
C LEU A 52 -1.61 -14.65 0.86
N THR A 53 -1.49 -14.05 -0.31
CA THR A 53 -0.23 -13.50 -0.82
C THR A 53 0.31 -12.44 0.15
N TRP A 54 -0.55 -11.52 0.60
CA TRP A 54 -0.17 -10.50 1.58
C TRP A 54 0.35 -11.13 2.88
N ALA A 55 -0.33 -12.14 3.41
CA ALA A 55 0.07 -12.81 4.65
C ALA A 55 1.41 -13.55 4.51
N LEU A 56 1.60 -14.30 3.41
CA LEU A 56 2.83 -15.04 3.15
C LEU A 56 4.03 -14.12 2.95
N PHE A 57 3.89 -13.09 2.12
CA PHE A 57 4.96 -12.11 1.90
C PHE A 57 5.19 -11.24 3.14
N GLY A 58 4.16 -10.95 3.91
CA GLY A 58 4.28 -10.28 5.21
C GLY A 58 5.13 -11.07 6.19
N MET A 59 4.88 -12.36 6.33
CA MET A 59 5.68 -13.22 7.17
C MET A 59 7.13 -13.33 6.67
N ALA A 60 7.32 -13.54 5.36
CA ALA A 60 8.65 -13.56 4.75
C ALA A 60 9.41 -12.24 4.99
N THR A 61 8.73 -11.10 4.90
CA THR A 61 9.34 -9.79 5.15
C THR A 61 9.81 -9.64 6.60
N ILE A 62 9.03 -10.11 7.58
CA ILE A 62 9.44 -10.09 8.99
C ILE A 62 10.69 -10.92 9.20
N LEU A 63 10.75 -12.14 8.61
CA LEU A 63 11.92 -13.00 8.69
C LEU A 63 13.15 -12.33 8.03
N CYS A 64 12.99 -11.77 6.84
CA CYS A 64 14.06 -11.04 6.14
C CYS A 64 14.56 -9.82 6.94
N ILE A 65 13.67 -9.07 7.58
CA ILE A 65 14.04 -7.94 8.44
C ILE A 65 14.83 -8.42 9.65
N GLY A 66 14.44 -9.54 10.25
CA GLY A 66 15.19 -10.18 11.35
C GLY A 66 16.63 -10.49 10.94
N GLU A 67 16.83 -11.20 9.85
CA GLU A 67 18.15 -11.55 9.30
C GLU A 67 18.99 -10.30 8.95
N LEU A 68 18.36 -9.29 8.35
CA LEU A 68 19.01 -8.01 8.04
C LEU A 68 19.45 -7.26 9.30
N SER A 69 18.63 -7.27 10.34
CA SER A 69 18.97 -6.67 11.63
C SER A 69 20.12 -7.42 12.29
N ASP A 70 20.13 -8.72 12.25
CA ASP A 70 21.20 -9.56 12.80
C ASP A 70 22.52 -9.39 12.04
N SER A 71 22.45 -9.07 10.74
CA SER A 71 23.63 -8.70 9.92
C SER A 71 24.13 -7.28 10.16
N GLY A 72 23.49 -6.50 11.05
CA GLY A 72 23.88 -5.13 11.42
C GLY A 72 23.17 -4.03 10.66
N ALA A 73 22.17 -4.33 9.83
CA ALA A 73 21.37 -3.30 9.18
C ALA A 73 20.43 -2.61 10.19
N GLY A 74 20.59 -1.30 10.35
CA GLY A 74 19.73 -0.52 11.24
C GLY A 74 18.31 -0.31 10.66
N PRO A 75 17.30 0.01 11.52
CA PRO A 75 15.91 0.21 11.11
C PRO A 75 15.73 1.21 9.96
N ARG A 76 16.55 2.27 9.95
CA ARG A 76 16.54 3.31 8.90
C ARG A 76 16.96 2.75 7.53
N THR A 77 18.00 1.93 7.50
CA THR A 77 18.47 1.26 6.26
C THR A 77 17.40 0.32 5.71
N ILE A 78 16.77 -0.46 6.57
CA ILE A 78 15.67 -1.34 6.21
C ILE A 78 14.50 -0.54 5.62
N GLY A 79 14.12 0.56 6.27
CA GLY A 79 13.08 1.46 5.77
C GLY A 79 13.42 2.08 4.40
N MET A 80 14.68 2.48 4.18
CA MET A 80 15.13 3.01 2.88
C MET A 80 15.10 1.95 1.77
N ILE A 81 15.50 0.72 2.05
CA ILE A 81 15.38 -0.40 1.10
C ILE A 81 13.90 -0.61 0.75
N GLY A 82 13.02 -0.68 1.75
CA GLY A 82 11.59 -0.88 1.56
C GLY A 82 10.95 0.19 0.68
N ILE A 83 11.23 1.48 0.92
CA ILE A 83 10.65 2.56 0.11
C ILE A 83 11.20 2.58 -1.31
N THR A 84 12.48 2.28 -1.50
CA THR A 84 13.10 2.21 -2.83
C THR A 84 12.47 1.11 -3.67
N LEU A 85 12.27 -0.07 -3.09
CA LEU A 85 11.59 -1.18 -3.75
C LEU A 85 10.14 -0.85 -4.06
N THR A 86 9.42 -0.22 -3.13
CA THR A 86 8.02 0.23 -3.33
C THR A 86 7.94 1.27 -4.44
N ALA A 87 8.87 2.23 -4.50
CA ALA A 87 8.94 3.23 -5.57
C ALA A 87 9.14 2.57 -6.93
N THR A 88 10.15 1.71 -7.02
CA THR A 88 10.49 1.01 -8.27
C THR A 88 9.32 0.18 -8.77
N PHE A 89 8.74 -0.63 -7.89
CA PHE A 89 7.61 -1.49 -8.24
C PHE A 89 6.35 -0.69 -8.60
N GLY A 90 6.07 0.39 -7.86
CA GLY A 90 4.95 1.29 -8.14
C GLY A 90 5.08 2.01 -9.48
N MET A 91 6.29 2.47 -9.83
CA MET A 91 6.56 3.06 -11.14
C MET A 91 6.41 2.02 -12.27
N MET A 92 6.89 0.79 -12.07
CA MET A 92 6.73 -0.29 -13.07
C MET A 92 5.25 -0.61 -13.33
N LEU A 93 4.44 -0.74 -12.28
CA LEU A 93 3.00 -0.98 -12.42
C LEU A 93 2.24 0.21 -13.03
N GLY A 94 2.68 1.44 -12.73
CA GLY A 94 2.10 2.68 -13.25
C GLY A 94 2.60 3.07 -14.64
N TRP A 95 3.60 2.36 -15.18
CA TRP A 95 4.23 2.73 -16.46
C TRP A 95 3.28 2.56 -17.64
N ASN A 96 2.55 1.46 -17.68
CA ASN A 96 1.52 1.20 -18.69
C ASN A 96 0.16 1.07 -18.00
N PRO A 97 -0.50 2.19 -17.67
CA PRO A 97 -1.81 2.14 -17.06
C PRO A 97 -2.79 1.50 -18.05
N GLY A 98 -3.31 0.33 -17.69
CA GLY A 98 -4.33 -0.35 -18.48
C GLY A 98 -5.58 0.53 -18.64
N GLU A 99 -6.37 0.28 -19.67
CA GLU A 99 -7.67 0.94 -19.82
C GLU A 99 -8.52 0.63 -18.58
N SER A 100 -8.91 1.68 -17.89
CA SER A 100 -9.87 1.58 -16.82
C SER A 100 -10.98 2.58 -17.07
N PRO A 101 -12.22 2.12 -17.18
CA PRO A 101 -13.36 3.03 -17.21
C PRO A 101 -13.30 3.90 -15.94
N LYS A 102 -13.49 5.19 -16.09
CA LYS A 102 -13.64 6.06 -14.92
C LYS A 102 -14.85 5.59 -14.13
N GLY A 103 -14.64 5.32 -12.84
CA GLY A 103 -15.74 4.97 -11.95
C GLY A 103 -16.81 6.05 -11.96
N SER A 104 -18.04 5.68 -12.32
CA SER A 104 -19.15 6.63 -12.46
C SER A 104 -20.08 6.67 -11.24
N ARG A 105 -19.94 5.72 -10.32
CA ARG A 105 -20.83 5.60 -9.17
C ARG A 105 -20.16 6.10 -7.88
N GLU A 106 -20.88 6.93 -7.14
CA GLU A 106 -20.47 7.37 -5.81
C GLU A 106 -20.42 6.17 -4.85
N VAL A 107 -19.44 6.22 -3.95
CA VAL A 107 -19.29 5.21 -2.90
C VAL A 107 -20.38 5.41 -1.86
N SER A 108 -21.18 4.39 -1.60
CA SER A 108 -22.27 4.46 -0.62
C SER A 108 -21.75 4.68 0.81
N LYS A 109 -22.56 5.38 1.63
CA LYS A 109 -22.22 5.65 3.05
C LYS A 109 -21.90 4.40 3.86
N PRO A 110 -22.62 3.25 3.72
CA PRO A 110 -22.28 2.01 4.41
C PRO A 110 -20.88 1.47 4.05
N VAL A 111 -20.48 1.60 2.78
CA VAL A 111 -19.14 1.17 2.34
C VAL A 111 -18.05 2.07 2.94
N LEU A 112 -18.28 3.37 3.04
CA LEU A 112 -17.36 4.29 3.73
C LEU A 112 -17.22 3.95 5.21
N LEU A 113 -18.34 3.66 5.89
CA LEU A 113 -18.35 3.24 7.29
C LEU A 113 -17.58 1.92 7.46
N ALA A 114 -17.84 0.91 6.60
CA ALA A 114 -17.14 -0.37 6.64
C ALA A 114 -15.62 -0.20 6.46
N ARG A 115 -15.17 0.66 5.55
CA ARG A 115 -13.75 0.99 5.39
C ARG A 115 -13.15 1.59 6.66
N GLY A 116 -13.85 2.56 7.27
CA GLY A 116 -13.42 3.18 8.51
C GLY A 116 -13.31 2.18 9.66
N LEU A 117 -14.31 1.31 9.83
CA LEU A 117 -14.32 0.27 10.87
C LEU A 117 -13.19 -0.75 10.66
N MET A 118 -12.97 -1.22 9.42
CA MET A 118 -11.86 -2.15 9.13
C MET A 118 -10.49 -1.49 9.40
N ALA A 119 -10.31 -0.23 9.02
CA ALA A 119 -9.07 0.50 9.31
C ALA A 119 -8.88 0.67 10.83
N ALA A 120 -9.91 1.07 11.56
CA ALA A 120 -9.87 1.20 13.01
C ALA A 120 -9.54 -0.13 13.71
N THR A 121 -10.14 -1.24 13.24
CA THR A 121 -9.85 -2.58 13.76
C THR A 121 -8.39 -2.99 13.50
N ALA A 122 -7.86 -2.72 12.31
CA ALA A 122 -6.48 -3.02 11.97
C ALA A 122 -5.49 -2.20 12.82
N ILE A 123 -5.77 -0.90 13.02
CA ILE A 123 -4.95 -0.02 13.87
C ILE A 123 -5.04 -0.48 15.33
N GLY A 124 -6.24 -0.79 15.84
CA GLY A 124 -6.43 -1.29 17.20
C GLY A 124 -5.68 -2.60 17.43
N ALA A 125 -5.73 -3.52 16.47
CA ALA A 125 -4.98 -4.77 16.52
C ALA A 125 -3.45 -4.53 16.53
N SER A 126 -2.94 -3.58 15.71
CA SER A 126 -1.52 -3.23 15.71
C SER A 126 -1.06 -2.69 17.05
N VAL A 127 -1.83 -1.79 17.67
CA VAL A 127 -1.52 -1.22 19.00
C VAL A 127 -1.53 -2.33 20.07
N TRP A 128 -2.49 -3.23 20.00
CA TRP A 128 -2.55 -4.38 20.93
C TRP A 128 -1.35 -5.32 20.76
N VAL A 129 -0.98 -5.67 19.53
CA VAL A 129 0.19 -6.52 19.22
C VAL A 129 1.49 -5.85 19.67
N ALA A 130 1.61 -4.52 19.49
CA ALA A 130 2.75 -3.75 20.00
C ALA A 130 2.87 -3.87 21.53
N GLY A 131 1.75 -3.78 22.23
CA GLY A 131 1.68 -3.97 23.69
C GLY A 131 2.11 -5.36 24.18
N LEU A 132 2.09 -6.36 23.30
CA LEU A 132 2.60 -7.71 23.58
C LEU A 132 4.12 -7.87 23.38
N GLY A 133 4.83 -6.80 22.97
CA GLY A 133 6.29 -6.83 22.74
C GLY A 133 6.70 -7.38 21.37
N TYR A 134 5.80 -7.35 20.36
CA TYR A 134 6.08 -7.77 18.99
C TYR A 134 6.09 -6.58 18.00
N PRO A 135 7.12 -5.68 18.03
CA PRO A 135 7.11 -4.43 17.26
C PRO A 135 7.09 -4.65 15.74
N LEU A 136 7.77 -5.68 15.21
CA LEU A 136 7.75 -5.98 13.78
C LEU A 136 6.36 -6.44 13.31
N LEU A 137 5.68 -7.29 14.11
CA LEU A 137 4.31 -7.70 13.83
C LEU A 137 3.33 -6.52 13.92
N ALA A 138 3.52 -5.63 14.88
CA ALA A 138 2.72 -4.41 15.01
C ALA A 138 2.90 -3.50 13.80
N GLY A 139 4.14 -3.31 13.33
CA GLY A 139 4.44 -2.56 12.12
C GLY A 139 3.76 -3.17 10.89
N LEU A 140 3.81 -4.49 10.72
CA LEU A 140 3.13 -5.18 9.63
C LEU A 140 1.59 -5.04 9.74
N ALA A 141 1.03 -5.22 10.92
CA ALA A 141 -0.40 -5.09 11.14
C ALA A 141 -0.92 -3.67 10.86
N SER A 142 -0.09 -2.64 11.11
CA SER A 142 -0.45 -1.24 10.82
C SER A 142 -0.64 -0.96 9.32
N VAL A 143 0.01 -1.74 8.47
CA VAL A 143 -0.09 -1.63 6.99
C VAL A 143 -1.02 -2.66 6.37
N PHE A 144 -1.84 -3.36 7.18
CA PHE A 144 -2.85 -4.27 6.66
C PHE A 144 -3.72 -3.58 5.59
N PRO A 145 -3.94 -4.19 4.42
CA PRO A 145 -4.54 -3.53 3.28
C PRO A 145 -6.06 -3.32 3.39
N ALA A 146 -6.59 -2.96 4.56
CA ALA A 146 -8.02 -2.82 4.82
C ALA A 146 -8.71 -1.85 3.83
N ILE A 147 -8.09 -0.68 3.62
CA ILE A 147 -8.62 0.34 2.71
C ILE A 147 -8.53 -0.13 1.25
N PHE A 148 -7.41 -0.75 0.86
CA PHE A 148 -7.24 -1.29 -0.49
C PHE A 148 -8.24 -2.43 -0.75
N LEU A 149 -8.34 -3.38 0.16
CA LEU A 149 -9.25 -4.51 0.06
C LEU A 149 -10.71 -4.06 -0.11
N THR A 150 -11.20 -3.23 0.80
CA THR A 150 -12.58 -2.75 0.75
C THR A 150 -12.85 -1.90 -0.49
N SER A 151 -11.86 -1.13 -0.95
CA SER A 151 -11.97 -0.34 -2.17
C SER A 151 -12.05 -1.24 -3.40
N MET A 152 -11.14 -2.23 -3.53
CA MET A 152 -11.13 -3.16 -4.66
C MET A 152 -12.42 -3.99 -4.74
N VAL A 153 -12.87 -4.55 -3.63
CA VAL A 153 -14.13 -5.31 -3.56
C VAL A 153 -15.33 -4.42 -3.91
N SER A 154 -15.39 -3.21 -3.36
CA SER A 154 -16.48 -2.26 -3.63
C SER A 154 -16.52 -1.84 -5.10
N LEU A 155 -15.38 -1.53 -5.71
CA LEU A 155 -15.28 -1.18 -7.12
C LEU A 155 -15.69 -2.35 -8.01
N TRP A 156 -15.26 -3.56 -7.67
CA TRP A 156 -15.68 -4.77 -8.41
C TRP A 156 -17.17 -4.99 -8.39
N ILE A 157 -17.79 -4.94 -7.22
CA ILE A 157 -19.24 -5.17 -7.06
C ILE A 157 -20.06 -4.08 -7.77
N SER A 158 -19.62 -2.83 -7.69
CA SER A 158 -20.36 -1.70 -8.22
C SER A 158 -20.14 -1.45 -9.72
N GLN A 159 -18.96 -1.80 -10.27
CA GLN A 159 -18.54 -1.37 -11.60
C GLN A 159 -17.87 -2.46 -12.44
N GLY A 160 -17.74 -3.67 -11.90
CA GLY A 160 -17.12 -4.81 -12.57
C GLY A 160 -15.58 -4.88 -12.39
N PRO A 161 -14.96 -5.96 -12.89
CA PRO A 161 -13.54 -6.29 -12.60
C PRO A 161 -12.51 -5.35 -13.27
N SER A 162 -12.87 -4.61 -14.30
CA SER A 162 -11.96 -3.71 -15.02
C SER A 162 -11.58 -2.47 -14.22
N VAL A 163 -12.50 -1.94 -13.40
CA VAL A 163 -12.26 -0.71 -12.62
C VAL A 163 -11.26 -0.90 -11.49
N PRO A 164 -11.34 -1.95 -10.63
CA PRO A 164 -10.29 -2.24 -9.65
C PRO A 164 -8.90 -2.38 -10.27
N ARG A 165 -8.82 -3.04 -11.42
CA ARG A 165 -7.57 -3.22 -12.15
C ARG A 165 -6.88 -1.90 -12.48
N GLY A 166 -7.61 -0.91 -12.98
CA GLY A 166 -7.04 0.40 -13.29
C GLY A 166 -6.78 1.28 -12.06
N ALA A 167 -7.46 1.00 -10.94
CA ALA A 167 -7.26 1.73 -9.69
C ALA A 167 -6.01 1.26 -8.91
N ALA A 168 -5.48 0.06 -9.19
CA ALA A 168 -4.40 -0.56 -8.40
C ALA A 168 -3.11 0.26 -8.40
N ALA A 169 -2.61 0.69 -9.56
CA ALA A 169 -1.37 1.46 -9.65
C ALA A 169 -1.47 2.85 -8.97
N PRO A 170 -2.53 3.66 -9.20
CA PRO A 170 -2.76 4.89 -8.44
C PRO A 170 -2.86 4.66 -6.93
N MET A 171 -3.53 3.59 -6.48
CA MET A 171 -3.64 3.26 -5.06
C MET A 171 -2.28 2.91 -4.45
N LEU A 172 -1.46 2.16 -5.17
CA LEU A 172 -0.12 1.81 -4.71
C LEU A 172 0.76 3.04 -4.54
N LEU A 173 0.86 3.85 -5.60
CA LEU A 173 1.68 5.06 -5.57
C LEU A 173 1.16 6.06 -4.53
N GLY A 174 -0.16 6.22 -4.40
CA GLY A 174 -0.74 7.04 -3.35
C GLY A 174 -0.41 6.51 -1.94
N GLY A 175 -0.55 5.19 -1.72
CA GLY A 175 -0.26 4.53 -0.46
C GLY A 175 1.20 4.58 -0.05
N GLY A 176 2.14 4.65 -1.01
CA GLY A 176 3.58 4.75 -0.75
C GLY A 176 3.97 5.96 0.12
N SER A 177 3.13 6.99 0.16
CA SER A 177 3.30 8.14 1.07
C SER A 177 3.36 7.74 2.54
N VAL A 178 2.68 6.66 2.94
CA VAL A 178 2.72 6.12 4.30
C VAL A 178 4.11 5.58 4.64
N GLY A 179 4.76 4.92 3.68
CA GLY A 179 6.15 4.47 3.82
C GLY A 179 7.14 5.63 3.97
N VAL A 180 6.96 6.69 3.18
CA VAL A 180 7.78 7.91 3.31
C VAL A 180 7.53 8.61 4.64
N TYR A 181 6.26 8.70 5.08
CA TYR A 181 5.93 9.23 6.39
C TYR A 181 6.68 8.47 7.49
N ALA A 182 6.59 7.14 7.50
CA ALA A 182 7.27 6.31 8.50
C ALA A 182 8.79 6.49 8.48
N LEU A 183 9.40 6.53 7.29
CA LEU A 183 10.85 6.76 7.15
C LEU A 183 11.26 8.11 7.72
N VAL A 184 10.55 9.19 7.36
CA VAL A 184 10.87 10.53 7.87
C VAL A 184 10.59 10.64 9.36
N ALA A 185 9.52 10.00 9.85
CA ALA A 185 9.18 9.95 11.28
C ALA A 185 10.29 9.34 12.13
N MET A 186 11.01 8.32 11.63
CA MET A 186 12.18 7.74 12.33
C MET A 186 13.31 8.77 12.62
N TYR A 187 13.34 9.87 11.86
CA TYR A 187 14.30 10.96 12.10
C TYR A 187 13.67 12.13 12.85
N SER A 188 12.48 12.54 12.45
CA SER A 188 11.87 13.78 12.92
C SER A 188 11.24 13.67 14.30
N LEU A 189 10.67 12.51 14.66
CA LEU A 189 10.04 12.33 15.98
C LEU A 189 11.06 12.48 17.12
N ASN A 190 12.25 11.90 16.93
CA ASN A 190 13.31 11.96 17.94
C ASN A 190 13.93 13.36 18.07
N SER A 191 14.03 14.08 16.94
CA SER A 191 14.68 15.40 16.91
C SER A 191 13.77 16.55 17.33
N TYR A 192 12.46 16.46 17.01
CA TYR A 192 11.51 17.57 17.15
C TYR A 192 10.29 17.24 18.03
N GLY A 193 10.25 16.04 18.62
CA GLY A 193 9.13 15.57 19.41
C GLY A 193 7.92 15.15 18.55
N MET A 194 6.89 14.60 19.22
CA MET A 194 5.80 13.91 18.53
C MET A 194 4.98 14.83 17.62
N ALA A 195 4.59 16.01 18.05
CA ALA A 195 3.73 16.91 17.28
C ALA A 195 4.45 17.50 16.06
N VAL A 196 5.59 18.13 16.28
CA VAL A 196 6.37 18.80 15.21
C VAL A 196 6.98 17.76 14.27
N GLY A 197 7.54 16.66 14.81
CA GLY A 197 8.09 15.58 14.03
C GLY A 197 7.07 14.91 13.12
N SER A 198 5.84 14.66 13.61
CA SER A 198 4.77 14.12 12.79
C SER A 198 4.33 15.09 11.69
N LEU A 199 4.26 16.38 11.97
CA LEU A 199 3.93 17.39 10.97
C LEU A 199 4.98 17.45 9.85
N ILE A 200 6.26 17.41 10.21
CA ILE A 200 7.36 17.37 9.24
C ILE A 200 7.26 16.11 8.39
N ALA A 201 7.07 14.95 9.00
CA ALA A 201 6.95 13.68 8.29
C ALA A 201 5.75 13.70 7.32
N TRP A 202 4.62 14.27 7.73
CA TRP A 202 3.44 14.42 6.88
C TRP A 202 3.71 15.37 5.70
N LEU A 203 4.27 16.55 5.93
CA LEU A 203 4.60 17.49 4.86
C LEU A 203 5.55 16.88 3.83
N VAL A 204 6.62 16.21 4.30
CA VAL A 204 7.59 15.55 3.41
C VAL A 204 6.93 14.42 2.63
N SER A 205 6.05 13.61 3.24
CA SER A 205 5.35 12.53 2.54
C SER A 205 4.38 13.05 1.47
N VAL A 206 3.70 14.15 1.73
CA VAL A 206 2.78 14.76 0.76
C VAL A 206 3.54 15.42 -0.38
N LEU A 207 4.50 16.28 -0.07
CA LEU A 207 5.23 17.07 -1.08
C LEU A 207 6.29 16.24 -1.82
N GLY A 208 6.99 15.36 -1.11
CA GLY A 208 8.09 14.55 -1.66
C GLY A 208 7.64 13.25 -2.32
N TRP A 209 6.45 12.76 -2.02
CA TRP A 209 5.95 11.51 -2.60
C TRP A 209 4.60 11.65 -3.29
N SER A 210 3.55 12.13 -2.60
CA SER A 210 2.20 12.14 -3.18
C SER A 210 2.10 13.08 -4.38
N ALA A 211 2.70 14.27 -4.30
CA ALA A 211 2.69 15.22 -5.41
C ALA A 211 3.47 14.70 -6.64
N PRO A 212 4.73 14.21 -6.51
CA PRO A 212 5.44 13.59 -7.64
C PRO A 212 4.73 12.37 -8.22
N SER A 213 4.17 11.50 -7.38
CA SER A 213 3.41 10.32 -7.82
C SER A 213 2.18 10.71 -8.64
N TYR A 214 1.44 11.72 -8.20
CA TYR A 214 0.31 12.26 -8.94
C TYR A 214 0.74 12.86 -10.30
N MET A 215 1.83 13.62 -10.31
CA MET A 215 2.39 14.21 -11.55
C MET A 215 2.82 13.12 -12.54
N PHE A 216 3.50 12.08 -12.06
CA PHE A 216 3.90 10.92 -12.85
C PHE A 216 2.69 10.21 -13.47
N LEU A 217 1.68 9.86 -12.68
CA LEU A 217 0.47 9.20 -13.17
C LEU A 217 -0.28 10.05 -14.20
N ARG A 218 -0.36 11.36 -13.97
CA ARG A 218 -1.00 12.29 -14.88
C ARG A 218 -0.24 12.44 -16.20
N TRP A 219 1.08 12.46 -16.13
CA TRP A 219 1.93 12.48 -17.32
C TRP A 219 1.75 11.21 -18.14
N ARG A 220 1.85 10.04 -17.52
CA ARG A 220 1.66 8.73 -18.20
C ARG A 220 0.26 8.59 -18.83
N ALA A 221 -0.76 9.04 -18.12
CA ALA A 221 -2.13 9.01 -18.66
C ALA A 221 -2.29 9.88 -19.92
N ARG A 222 -1.62 11.04 -19.98
CA ARG A 222 -1.65 11.90 -21.16
C ARG A 222 -0.89 11.28 -22.34
N GLU A 223 0.26 10.71 -22.08
CA GLU A 223 1.11 10.10 -23.11
C GLU A 223 0.43 8.87 -23.73
N SER A 224 -0.24 8.04 -22.93
CA SER A 224 -0.99 6.89 -23.45
C SER A 224 -2.16 7.30 -24.36
N LEU A 225 -2.78 8.44 -24.13
CA LEU A 225 -3.85 8.99 -24.99
C LEU A 225 -3.28 9.53 -26.30
N SER A 226 -2.14 10.24 -26.27
CA SER A 226 -1.51 10.79 -27.47
C SER A 226 -0.98 9.71 -28.42
N THR A 227 -0.41 8.64 -27.87
CA THR A 227 0.11 7.52 -28.68
C THR A 227 -1.00 6.77 -29.41
N ARG A 228 -2.19 6.69 -28.84
CA ARG A 228 -3.37 6.06 -29.47
C ARG A 228 -3.95 6.92 -30.58
N ALA A 229 -4.03 8.23 -30.38
CA ALA A 229 -4.56 9.16 -31.37
C ALA A 229 -3.67 9.27 -32.64
N VAL A 230 -2.42 8.83 -32.57
CA VAL A 230 -1.48 8.81 -33.72
C VAL A 230 -1.47 7.44 -34.44
N GLY A 231 -2.01 6.39 -33.77
CA GLY A 231 -2.06 5.01 -34.33
C GLY A 231 -3.40 4.66 -35.01
N GLU A 232 -4.40 5.56 -34.96
CA GLU A 232 -5.67 5.51 -35.71
C GLU A 232 -5.57 6.41 -36.95
#